data_c5b14302597da1c35f2e9ba04a40f97d
#
_entry.id   c5b14302597da1c35f2e9ba04a40f97d
#
_cell.length_a   1.000
_cell.length_b   1.000
_cell.length_c   1.000
_cell.angle_alpha   90.00
_cell.angle_beta   90.00
_cell.angle_gamma   90.00
#
_symmetry.space_group_name_H-M   'P 1'
#
loop_
_entity.id
_entity.type
_entity.pdbx_description
1 polymer ?
#
loop_
_entity_poly.entity_id
_entity_poly.type
_entity_poly.pdbx_seq_one_letter_code
_entity_poly.pdbx_strand_id
1 'polypeptide(L)'
;MFAVDVPSKSLLFHHADPLAIREALPKSKLLTHADYNVAIKHTLDATRVLRNLGIPAPAPIRYNYTWPGKFRPHAHQIEMAEFLTLHKKCFNLSEMGTEKTASSLWAADWLMTNGYVRKALILAPLSALDRTWLNEIFGVLMHRNAGILHGPRARRLQVLAADLDFYVINHDGLSIGAVHKALMARPDIDLVIVDEASAYITPSTDRYKALNKLVQGNRRLWMMTGTPTPNYPTDAWALARMVSPWRVPDHFGAFKDKTMQRLSQFKWAPRPEATQIVFDALQPAIRFAKKDCIDLPPVTVEDRTCPLTPEQTKALDTMRKEMQAQLQENQVTAVNAADKINKIRQILCGAVRDPISGQYIVLPHKPRLDVVRECIQQAAAKVLVIVPFKGIIQSLAEELSKEYTIGVLNGDVSMSKRNQIIKDFKTTPDPHVLLCHPQVMAHSLNLTEADTCVFYAPIYSNDQAQQVVERFNRSGQTRKMTVVRIGGHKLEWEIYSLIESRRLGQQKMLDLYVSVAGGV
;
A
#
# COMPACT_ATOMS: atom_id res chain seq x y z
N MET A 1 6.02 34.62 -12.97
CA MET A 1 7.00 34.13 -11.97
C MET A 1 6.52 34.54 -10.58
N PHE A 2 6.70 33.70 -9.56
CA PHE A 2 6.36 34.00 -8.18
C PHE A 2 7.65 34.27 -7.39
N ALA A 3 7.63 35.30 -6.53
CA ALA A 3 8.65 35.52 -5.51
C ALA A 3 7.99 35.58 -4.13
N VAL A 4 8.73 35.21 -3.11
CA VAL A 4 8.25 35.31 -1.72
C VAL A 4 9.15 36.30 -0.98
N ASP A 5 8.52 37.32 -0.46
CA ASP A 5 9.16 38.19 0.53
C ASP A 5 8.98 37.57 1.91
N VAL A 6 10.02 36.90 2.38
CA VAL A 6 10.00 36.12 3.62
C VAL A 6 9.74 37.01 4.85
N PRO A 7 10.36 38.20 4.99
CA PRO A 7 10.12 39.11 6.12
C PRO A 7 8.66 39.51 6.26
N SER A 8 8.01 39.91 5.17
CA SER A 8 6.61 40.34 5.20
C SER A 8 5.61 39.18 5.04
N LYS A 9 6.09 37.95 4.79
CA LYS A 9 5.28 36.76 4.45
C LYS A 9 4.32 37.07 3.29
N SER A 10 4.83 37.76 2.25
CA SER A 10 4.05 38.16 1.09
C SER A 10 4.47 37.37 -0.16
N LEU A 11 3.49 37.00 -0.98
CA LEU A 11 3.69 36.42 -2.30
C LEU A 11 3.60 37.56 -3.32
N LEU A 12 4.65 37.71 -4.13
CA LEU A 12 4.80 38.71 -5.18
C LEU A 12 4.65 38.01 -6.53
N PHE A 13 3.87 38.58 -7.44
CA PHE A 13 3.74 38.08 -8.80
C PHE A 13 3.24 39.13 -9.77
N HIS A 14 3.39 38.89 -11.06
CA HIS A 14 2.82 39.70 -12.11
C HIS A 14 1.54 39.06 -12.64
N HIS A 15 0.47 39.85 -12.79
CA HIS A 15 -0.80 39.42 -13.40
C HIS A 15 -1.23 40.48 -14.44
N ALA A 16 -1.81 40.03 -15.55
CA ALA A 16 -2.27 40.92 -16.62
C ALA A 16 -3.37 41.89 -16.14
N ASP A 17 -4.24 41.43 -15.27
CA ASP A 17 -5.27 42.23 -14.62
C ASP A 17 -5.09 42.20 -13.08
N PRO A 18 -4.31 43.12 -12.52
CA PRO A 18 -4.07 43.20 -11.09
C PRO A 18 -5.31 43.69 -10.31
N LEU A 19 -6.27 44.39 -10.97
CA LEU A 19 -7.49 44.83 -10.32
C LEU A 19 -8.44 43.66 -10.04
N ALA A 20 -8.57 42.70 -10.94
CA ALA A 20 -9.33 41.47 -10.71
C ALA A 20 -8.78 40.67 -9.50
N ILE A 21 -7.46 40.65 -9.33
CA ILE A 21 -6.85 40.03 -8.13
C ILE A 21 -7.22 40.79 -6.86
N ARG A 22 -7.24 42.14 -6.92
CA ARG A 22 -7.63 42.99 -5.77
C ARG A 22 -9.11 42.84 -5.43
N GLU A 23 -9.95 42.64 -6.42
CA GLU A 23 -11.38 42.34 -6.20
C GLU A 23 -11.58 41.00 -5.48
N ALA A 24 -10.91 39.94 -5.96
CA ALA A 24 -10.93 38.61 -5.34
C ALA A 24 -10.22 38.53 -3.98
N LEU A 25 -9.19 39.34 -3.78
CA LEU A 25 -8.38 39.44 -2.57
C LEU A 25 -8.24 40.90 -2.15
N PRO A 26 -9.22 41.48 -1.44
CA PRO A 26 -9.24 42.94 -1.12
C PRO A 26 -8.05 43.45 -0.32
N LYS A 27 -7.33 42.56 0.38
CA LYS A 27 -6.10 42.91 1.15
C LYS A 27 -4.83 42.86 0.30
N SER A 28 -4.92 42.61 -1.02
CA SER A 28 -3.78 42.64 -1.91
C SER A 28 -3.29 44.09 -2.09
N LYS A 29 -1.98 44.25 -2.33
CA LYS A 29 -1.36 45.53 -2.65
C LYS A 29 -0.94 45.54 -4.11
N LEU A 30 -1.27 46.59 -4.80
CA LEU A 30 -0.75 46.86 -6.14
C LEU A 30 0.65 47.47 -6.01
N LEU A 31 1.57 47.02 -6.82
CA LEU A 31 2.98 47.44 -6.80
C LEU A 31 3.35 48.12 -8.12
N THR A 32 4.24 49.09 -8.02
CA THR A 32 4.92 49.70 -9.16
C THR A 32 6.34 49.12 -9.27
N HIS A 33 6.44 47.85 -9.70
CA HIS A 33 7.74 47.18 -9.85
C HIS A 33 7.81 46.52 -11.23
N ALA A 34 9.00 46.43 -11.82
CA ALA A 34 9.17 45.90 -13.17
C ALA A 34 8.70 44.46 -13.31
N ASP A 35 9.00 43.63 -12.31
CA ASP A 35 8.74 42.17 -12.35
C ASP A 35 7.46 41.75 -11.62
N TYR A 36 6.92 42.61 -10.74
CA TYR A 36 5.77 42.27 -9.90
C TYR A 36 4.81 43.43 -9.79
N ASN A 37 3.55 43.22 -10.08
CA ASN A 37 2.51 44.25 -9.93
C ASN A 37 1.50 43.96 -8.84
N VAL A 38 1.56 42.74 -8.20
CA VAL A 38 0.69 42.35 -7.11
C VAL A 38 1.49 41.74 -5.96
N ALA A 39 1.17 42.17 -4.74
CA ALA A 39 1.59 41.54 -3.50
C ALA A 39 0.39 41.12 -2.68
N ILE A 40 0.38 39.86 -2.20
CA ILE A 40 -0.65 39.33 -1.30
C ILE A 40 -0.01 38.77 -0.05
N LYS A 41 -0.75 38.77 1.05
CA LYS A 41 -0.32 38.00 2.22
C LYS A 41 -0.37 36.49 1.87
N HIS A 42 0.78 35.83 2.00
CA HIS A 42 0.93 34.42 1.60
C HIS A 42 0.28 33.49 2.64
N THR A 43 -1.00 33.21 2.47
CA THR A 43 -1.82 32.34 3.33
C THR A 43 -2.45 31.22 2.51
N LEU A 44 -2.91 30.14 3.18
CA LEU A 44 -3.61 29.06 2.49
C LEU A 44 -4.85 29.55 1.74
N ASP A 45 -5.62 30.44 2.34
CA ASP A 45 -6.86 30.93 1.73
C ASP A 45 -6.58 31.81 0.51
N ALA A 46 -5.57 32.69 0.59
CA ALA A 46 -5.15 33.46 -0.57
C ALA A 46 -4.63 32.57 -1.70
N THR A 47 -3.84 31.55 -1.36
CA THR A 47 -3.37 30.56 -2.35
C THR A 47 -4.53 29.79 -3.01
N ARG A 48 -5.56 29.40 -2.25
CA ARG A 48 -6.74 28.74 -2.79
C ARG A 48 -7.52 29.65 -3.73
N VAL A 49 -7.72 30.91 -3.36
CA VAL A 49 -8.38 31.90 -4.23
C VAL A 49 -7.61 32.04 -5.54
N LEU A 50 -6.28 32.23 -5.50
CA LEU A 50 -5.48 32.31 -6.71
C LEU A 50 -5.59 31.06 -7.59
N ARG A 51 -5.53 29.87 -6.99
CA ARG A 51 -5.67 28.61 -7.76
C ARG A 51 -7.06 28.44 -8.38
N ASN A 52 -8.11 28.91 -7.70
CA ASN A 52 -9.47 28.93 -8.27
C ASN A 52 -9.58 29.91 -9.45
N LEU A 53 -8.76 30.96 -9.48
CA LEU A 53 -8.62 31.88 -10.61
C LEU A 53 -7.71 31.34 -11.74
N GLY A 54 -7.26 30.08 -11.64
CA GLY A 54 -6.35 29.47 -12.61
C GLY A 54 -4.88 29.87 -12.45
N ILE A 55 -4.52 30.59 -11.36
CA ILE A 55 -3.16 31.02 -11.08
C ILE A 55 -2.47 29.97 -10.20
N PRO A 56 -1.42 29.26 -10.68
CA PRO A 56 -0.79 28.15 -9.97
C PRO A 56 0.12 28.63 -8.83
N ALA A 57 -0.45 29.39 -7.89
CA ALA A 57 0.28 29.92 -6.76
C ALA A 57 0.81 28.81 -5.85
N PRO A 58 2.07 28.87 -5.40
CA PRO A 58 2.63 27.91 -4.44
C PRO A 58 1.99 28.06 -3.06
N ALA A 59 1.88 26.97 -2.31
CA ALA A 59 1.37 27.03 -0.95
C ALA A 59 2.45 27.58 0.02
N PRO A 60 2.03 28.24 1.12
CA PRO A 60 2.97 28.84 2.07
C PRO A 60 4.01 27.89 2.66
N ILE A 61 3.66 26.60 2.85
CA ILE A 61 4.57 25.58 3.38
C ILE A 61 5.89 25.51 2.59
N ARG A 62 5.85 25.72 1.28
CA ARG A 62 7.03 25.64 0.40
C ARG A 62 8.15 26.60 0.81
N TYR A 63 7.81 27.75 1.35
CA TYR A 63 8.76 28.86 1.59
C TYR A 63 8.92 29.24 3.05
N ASN A 64 7.95 28.94 3.91
CA ASN A 64 7.98 29.34 5.31
C ASN A 64 7.95 28.14 6.27
N TYR A 65 8.51 27.01 5.85
CA TYR A 65 8.67 25.83 6.66
C TYR A 65 10.12 25.34 6.63
N THR A 66 10.65 24.97 7.78
CA THR A 66 12.06 24.59 7.93
C THR A 66 12.35 23.14 7.60
N TRP A 67 11.32 22.32 7.33
CA TRP A 67 11.41 20.90 7.00
C TRP A 67 12.23 20.12 8.05
N PRO A 68 11.70 19.94 9.28
CA PRO A 68 12.43 19.30 10.36
C PRO A 68 12.73 17.83 10.04
N GLY A 69 13.72 17.26 10.75
CA GLY A 69 14.12 15.87 10.63
C GLY A 69 15.52 15.69 10.03
N LYS A 70 15.90 14.42 9.88
CA LYS A 70 17.26 14.05 9.42
C LYS A 70 17.46 14.20 7.92
N PHE A 71 16.36 14.24 7.16
CA PHE A 71 16.38 14.24 5.70
C PHE A 71 15.86 15.56 5.13
N ARG A 72 16.45 16.00 4.03
CA ARG A 72 15.86 17.07 3.23
C ARG A 72 14.78 16.47 2.33
N PRO A 73 13.62 17.14 2.19
CA PRO A 73 12.56 16.62 1.32
C PRO A 73 12.98 16.66 -0.15
N HIS A 74 12.61 15.64 -0.89
CA HIS A 74 12.66 15.63 -2.35
C HIS A 74 11.61 16.58 -2.94
N ALA A 75 11.78 17.01 -4.18
CA ALA A 75 10.85 17.94 -4.85
C ALA A 75 9.39 17.42 -4.84
N HIS A 76 9.18 16.14 -5.16
CA HIS A 76 7.86 15.51 -5.14
C HIS A 76 7.24 15.44 -3.72
N GLN A 77 8.06 15.32 -2.67
CA GLN A 77 7.58 15.35 -1.29
C GLN A 77 7.10 16.74 -0.88
N ILE A 78 7.80 17.80 -1.32
CA ILE A 78 7.37 19.19 -1.13
C ILE A 78 6.03 19.40 -1.82
N GLU A 79 5.86 18.94 -3.05
CA GLU A 79 4.61 19.07 -3.80
C GLU A 79 3.45 18.28 -3.15
N MET A 80 3.72 17.06 -2.65
CA MET A 80 2.74 16.32 -1.87
C MET A 80 2.31 17.08 -0.61
N ALA A 81 3.26 17.62 0.14
CA ALA A 81 2.97 18.37 1.36
C ALA A 81 2.18 19.66 1.06
N GLU A 82 2.55 20.41 0.00
CA GLU A 82 1.77 21.54 -0.49
C GLU A 82 0.32 21.16 -0.78
N PHE A 83 0.14 20.09 -1.57
CA PHE A 83 -1.18 19.62 -1.96
C PHE A 83 -2.03 19.27 -0.73
N LEU A 84 -1.47 18.53 0.23
CA LEU A 84 -2.17 18.12 1.45
C LEU A 84 -2.58 19.32 2.31
N THR A 85 -1.74 20.35 2.43
CA THR A 85 -2.10 21.55 3.19
C THR A 85 -3.26 22.33 2.57
N LEU A 86 -3.34 22.37 1.24
CA LEU A 86 -4.38 23.08 0.50
C LEU A 86 -5.74 22.39 0.55
N HIS A 87 -5.77 21.06 0.65
CA HIS A 87 -7.01 20.28 0.58
C HIS A 87 -7.44 19.76 1.96
N LYS A 88 -8.71 20.00 2.29
CA LYS A 88 -9.30 19.52 3.53
C LYS A 88 -9.55 18.01 3.48
N LYS A 89 -10.09 17.53 2.36
CA LYS A 89 -10.28 16.12 2.05
C LYS A 89 -9.68 15.83 0.69
N CYS A 90 -8.80 14.84 0.60
CA CYS A 90 -8.08 14.51 -0.64
C CYS A 90 -7.47 13.12 -0.60
N PHE A 91 -6.96 12.72 -1.76
CA PHE A 91 -6.20 11.50 -1.95
C PHE A 91 -4.73 11.80 -2.23
N ASN A 92 -3.84 10.99 -1.66
CA ASN A 92 -2.47 10.84 -2.13
C ASN A 92 -2.34 9.44 -2.74
N LEU A 93 -2.42 9.36 -4.06
CA LEU A 93 -2.41 8.12 -4.84
C LEU A 93 -1.01 7.81 -5.39
N SER A 94 0.03 8.41 -4.82
CA SER A 94 1.41 8.17 -5.22
C SER A 94 1.81 6.71 -4.96
N GLU A 95 2.65 6.18 -5.81
CA GLU A 95 3.08 4.78 -5.75
C GLU A 95 3.81 4.46 -4.44
N MET A 96 3.93 3.18 -4.11
CA MET A 96 4.71 2.75 -2.95
C MET A 96 6.18 3.17 -3.13
N GLY A 97 6.84 3.46 -2.01
CA GLY A 97 8.24 3.91 -2.03
C GLY A 97 8.46 5.40 -2.34
N THR A 98 7.43 6.18 -2.68
CA THR A 98 7.54 7.64 -2.86
C THR A 98 7.56 8.42 -1.54
N GLU A 99 7.69 7.71 -0.41
CA GLU A 99 7.83 8.29 0.94
C GLU A 99 6.69 9.25 1.34
N LYS A 100 5.46 8.84 1.03
CA LYS A 100 4.21 9.57 1.37
C LYS A 100 4.08 9.92 2.84
N THR A 101 4.61 9.06 3.73
CA THR A 101 4.53 9.21 5.19
C THR A 101 5.17 10.50 5.64
N ALA A 102 6.44 10.76 5.27
CA ALA A 102 7.15 11.98 5.62
C ALA A 102 6.43 13.23 5.11
N SER A 103 5.97 13.21 3.84
CA SER A 103 5.23 14.34 3.24
C SER A 103 3.95 14.67 4.00
N SER A 104 3.20 13.66 4.45
CA SER A 104 1.97 13.86 5.23
C SER A 104 2.26 14.35 6.65
N LEU A 105 3.36 13.90 7.27
CA LEU A 105 3.80 14.38 8.57
C LEU A 105 4.22 15.84 8.53
N TRP A 106 5.03 16.26 7.56
CA TRP A 106 5.41 17.66 7.37
C TRP A 106 4.21 18.56 7.09
N ALA A 107 3.27 18.11 6.26
CA ALA A 107 2.04 18.85 6.00
C ALA A 107 1.19 19.01 7.28
N ALA A 108 1.05 17.94 8.08
CA ALA A 108 0.32 17.98 9.34
C ALA A 108 1.00 18.90 10.36
N ASP A 109 2.32 18.78 10.53
CA ASP A 109 3.09 19.63 11.44
C ASP A 109 3.00 21.11 11.06
N TRP A 110 3.14 21.43 9.78
CA TRP A 110 2.97 22.82 9.32
C TRP A 110 1.57 23.35 9.62
N LEU A 111 0.52 22.56 9.38
CA LEU A 111 -0.86 22.93 9.71
C LEU A 111 -1.07 23.11 11.22
N MET A 112 -0.47 22.25 12.05
CA MET A 112 -0.52 22.38 13.51
C MET A 112 0.20 23.63 13.99
N THR A 113 1.40 23.88 13.49
CA THR A 113 2.23 25.05 13.85
C THR A 113 1.54 26.38 13.49
N ASN A 114 0.75 26.38 12.40
CA ASN A 114 0.01 27.56 11.96
C ASN A 114 -1.46 27.60 12.44
N GLY A 115 -1.87 26.72 13.35
CA GLY A 115 -3.19 26.73 13.97
C GLY A 115 -4.35 26.24 13.09
N TYR A 116 -4.09 25.62 11.95
CA TYR A 116 -5.10 25.07 11.05
C TYR A 116 -5.59 23.67 11.48
N VAL A 117 -4.77 22.95 12.23
CA VAL A 117 -5.02 21.63 12.80
C VAL A 117 -4.52 21.64 14.23
N ARG A 118 -5.24 20.96 15.12
CA ARG A 118 -4.83 20.82 16.52
C ARG A 118 -4.16 19.47 16.78
N LYS A 119 -4.80 18.38 16.35
CA LYS A 119 -4.32 17.01 16.57
C LYS A 119 -4.68 16.13 15.38
N ALA A 120 -3.88 15.08 15.17
CA ALA A 120 -4.10 14.13 14.09
C ALA A 120 -4.31 12.69 14.59
N LEU A 121 -5.24 11.98 13.94
CA LEU A 121 -5.42 10.54 14.05
C LEU A 121 -4.87 9.88 12.78
N ILE A 122 -3.98 8.93 12.94
CA ILE A 122 -3.39 8.14 11.86
C ILE A 122 -3.95 6.72 11.93
N LEU A 123 -4.61 6.29 10.85
CA LEU A 123 -5.06 4.90 10.67
C LEU A 123 -4.10 4.19 9.74
N ALA A 124 -3.54 3.08 10.21
CA ALA A 124 -2.54 2.32 9.46
C ALA A 124 -2.69 0.81 9.69
N PRO A 125 -2.07 -0.04 8.86
CA PRO A 125 -1.96 -1.47 9.15
C PRO A 125 -1.29 -1.72 10.50
N LEU A 126 -1.72 -2.78 11.21
CA LEU A 126 -1.23 -3.08 12.56
C LEU A 126 0.31 -3.14 12.66
N SER A 127 0.95 -3.70 11.67
CA SER A 127 2.41 -3.83 11.59
C SER A 127 3.16 -2.52 11.28
N ALA A 128 2.43 -1.49 10.81
CA ALA A 128 2.99 -0.19 10.49
C ALA A 128 2.95 0.81 11.67
N LEU A 129 2.20 0.51 12.73
CA LEU A 129 1.95 1.45 13.83
C LEU A 129 3.24 1.95 14.48
N ASP A 130 4.08 1.00 14.92
CA ASP A 130 5.33 1.29 15.63
C ASP A 130 6.48 1.56 14.66
N ARG A 131 6.75 0.60 13.79
CA ARG A 131 7.95 0.60 12.94
C ARG A 131 7.95 1.68 11.87
N THR A 132 6.78 2.03 11.34
CA THR A 132 6.68 3.07 10.31
C THR A 132 6.25 4.39 10.94
N TRP A 133 5.03 4.43 11.45
CA TRP A 133 4.46 5.69 11.85
C TRP A 133 5.11 6.30 13.08
N LEU A 134 5.26 5.53 14.17
CA LEU A 134 5.86 6.09 15.38
C LEU A 134 7.34 6.45 15.17
N ASN A 135 8.10 5.56 14.54
CA ASN A 135 9.51 5.83 14.24
C ASN A 135 9.69 6.99 13.26
N GLU A 136 8.81 7.11 12.26
CA GLU A 136 8.86 8.21 11.30
C GLU A 136 8.48 9.54 11.97
N ILE A 137 7.45 9.57 12.82
CA ILE A 137 7.09 10.76 13.60
C ILE A 137 8.29 11.25 14.40
N PHE A 138 8.93 10.37 15.16
CA PHE A 138 10.10 10.76 15.97
C PHE A 138 11.36 11.04 15.14
N GLY A 139 11.48 10.45 13.94
CA GLY A 139 12.59 10.73 13.02
C GLY A 139 12.46 12.04 12.25
N VAL A 140 11.23 12.42 11.91
CA VAL A 140 10.92 13.60 11.10
C VAL A 140 10.49 14.77 11.98
N LEU A 141 9.71 14.53 13.03
CA LEU A 141 9.10 15.54 13.90
C LEU A 141 9.49 15.33 15.36
N MET A 142 10.78 15.42 15.69
CA MET A 142 11.32 15.17 17.06
C MET A 142 10.69 16.07 18.14
N HIS A 143 10.05 17.15 17.78
CA HIS A 143 9.40 18.11 18.67
C HIS A 143 7.91 17.77 18.93
N ARG A 144 7.36 16.71 18.30
CA ARG A 144 5.96 16.29 18.44
C ARG A 144 5.82 15.05 19.30
N ASN A 145 4.68 14.95 19.98
CA ASN A 145 4.33 13.79 20.80
C ASN A 145 3.38 12.86 20.04
N ALA A 146 3.58 11.55 20.19
CA ALA A 146 2.74 10.55 19.56
C ALA A 146 2.49 9.34 20.46
N GLY A 147 1.35 8.67 20.25
CA GLY A 147 1.02 7.45 20.99
C GLY A 147 0.22 6.46 20.17
N ILE A 148 0.46 5.16 20.42
CA ILE A 148 -0.21 4.05 19.73
C ILE A 148 -1.42 3.58 20.52
N LEU A 149 -2.61 3.65 19.91
CA LEU A 149 -3.87 3.12 20.42
C LEU A 149 -3.97 1.61 20.14
N HIS A 150 -3.13 0.79 20.80
CA HIS A 150 -3.10 -0.66 20.62
C HIS A 150 -3.07 -1.40 21.96
N GLY A 151 -3.45 -2.69 21.96
CA GLY A 151 -3.55 -3.54 23.15
C GLY A 151 -4.96 -3.56 23.75
N PRO A 152 -5.10 -3.86 25.06
CA PRO A 152 -6.37 -3.89 25.76
C PRO A 152 -7.13 -2.56 25.69
N ARG A 153 -8.47 -2.63 25.79
CA ARG A 153 -9.35 -1.45 25.73
C ARG A 153 -8.92 -0.33 26.69
N ALA A 154 -8.60 -0.67 27.93
CA ALA A 154 -8.20 0.32 28.94
C ALA A 154 -6.95 1.11 28.52
N ARG A 155 -5.92 0.42 27.99
CA ARG A 155 -4.70 1.06 27.49
C ARG A 155 -4.99 2.00 26.33
N ARG A 156 -5.86 1.60 25.37
CA ARG A 156 -6.23 2.46 24.23
C ARG A 156 -6.90 3.75 24.70
N LEU A 157 -7.82 3.64 25.66
CA LEU A 157 -8.51 4.80 26.23
C LEU A 157 -7.56 5.69 27.05
N GLN A 158 -6.62 5.11 27.77
CA GLN A 158 -5.56 5.84 28.50
C GLN A 158 -4.70 6.67 27.54
N VAL A 159 -4.21 6.06 26.45
CA VAL A 159 -3.43 6.78 25.44
C VAL A 159 -4.27 7.87 24.76
N LEU A 160 -5.55 7.59 24.49
CA LEU A 160 -6.45 8.59 23.89
C LEU A 160 -6.74 9.78 24.84
N ALA A 161 -6.72 9.56 26.15
CA ALA A 161 -6.89 10.61 27.15
C ALA A 161 -5.63 11.49 27.34
N ALA A 162 -4.46 10.99 26.94
CA ALA A 162 -3.22 11.77 27.00
C ALA A 162 -3.24 12.93 25.99
N ASP A 163 -2.54 14.01 26.33
CA ASP A 163 -2.42 15.19 25.45
C ASP A 163 -1.27 14.99 24.46
N LEU A 164 -1.59 14.40 23.30
CA LEU A 164 -0.64 14.10 22.23
C LEU A 164 -1.00 14.86 20.96
N ASP A 165 0.01 15.12 20.11
CA ASP A 165 -0.19 15.68 18.78
C ASP A 165 -0.73 14.64 17.78
N PHE A 166 -0.18 13.41 17.85
CA PHE A 166 -0.53 12.32 16.95
C PHE A 166 -0.99 11.08 17.71
N TYR A 167 -2.10 10.53 17.28
CA TYR A 167 -2.64 9.25 17.74
C TYR A 167 -2.58 8.25 16.59
N VAL A 168 -1.97 7.10 16.79
CA VAL A 168 -1.81 6.07 15.76
C VAL A 168 -2.63 4.84 16.13
N ILE A 169 -3.51 4.37 15.24
CA ILE A 169 -4.41 3.24 15.48
C ILE A 169 -4.46 2.31 14.27
N ASN A 170 -4.64 1.02 14.49
CA ASN A 170 -4.89 0.09 13.39
C ASN A 170 -6.34 0.19 12.87
N HIS A 171 -6.54 -0.13 11.57
CA HIS A 171 -7.84 0.00 10.90
C HIS A 171 -9.01 -0.62 11.69
N ASP A 172 -8.86 -1.87 12.16
CA ASP A 172 -9.90 -2.56 12.91
C ASP A 172 -10.07 -2.01 14.34
N GLY A 173 -9.03 -1.38 14.89
CA GLY A 173 -9.08 -0.71 16.19
C GLY A 173 -10.07 0.45 16.23
N LEU A 174 -10.32 1.09 15.09
CA LEU A 174 -11.28 2.17 14.96
C LEU A 174 -12.73 1.71 15.21
N SER A 175 -13.07 0.47 14.86
CA SER A 175 -14.43 -0.08 15.03
C SER A 175 -14.73 -0.59 16.44
N ILE A 176 -13.76 -0.58 17.37
CA ILE A 176 -13.98 -0.92 18.78
C ILE A 176 -14.89 0.14 19.39
N GLY A 177 -16.13 -0.22 19.73
CA GLY A 177 -17.20 0.72 20.08
C GLY A 177 -16.83 1.77 21.13
N ALA A 178 -16.11 1.39 22.20
CA ALA A 178 -15.67 2.33 23.23
C ALA A 178 -14.59 3.31 22.72
N VAL A 179 -13.65 2.83 21.88
CA VAL A 179 -12.60 3.66 21.28
C VAL A 179 -13.24 4.61 20.27
N HIS A 180 -14.14 4.10 19.43
CA HIS A 180 -14.86 4.93 18.46
C HIS A 180 -15.67 6.03 19.16
N LYS A 181 -16.43 5.70 20.21
CA LYS A 181 -17.19 6.68 20.99
C LYS A 181 -16.28 7.75 21.60
N ALA A 182 -15.13 7.36 22.15
CA ALA A 182 -14.16 8.28 22.71
C ALA A 182 -13.53 9.19 21.63
N LEU A 183 -13.21 8.67 20.44
CA LEU A 183 -12.73 9.48 19.31
C LEU A 183 -13.79 10.46 18.80
N MET A 184 -15.05 10.05 18.76
CA MET A 184 -16.15 10.95 18.38
C MET A 184 -16.29 12.12 19.36
N ALA A 185 -15.99 11.93 20.63
CA ALA A 185 -16.02 12.95 21.68
C ALA A 185 -14.78 13.88 21.67
N ARG A 186 -13.82 13.68 20.76
CA ARG A 186 -12.58 14.46 20.62
C ARG A 186 -12.59 15.34 19.35
N PRO A 187 -13.32 16.47 19.35
CA PRO A 187 -13.37 17.38 18.20
C PRO A 187 -12.02 18.09 17.94
N ASP A 188 -11.11 18.05 18.89
CA ASP A 188 -9.73 18.54 18.78
C ASP A 188 -8.85 17.63 17.90
N ILE A 189 -9.23 16.38 17.69
CA ILE A 189 -8.63 15.51 16.68
C ILE A 189 -9.32 15.83 15.35
N ASP A 190 -8.82 16.82 14.63
CA ASP A 190 -9.47 17.42 13.47
C ASP A 190 -8.82 17.09 12.14
N LEU A 191 -7.70 16.31 12.15
CA LEU A 191 -7.10 15.68 10.99
C LEU A 191 -7.12 14.16 11.12
N VAL A 192 -7.58 13.47 10.07
CA VAL A 192 -7.53 12.01 9.94
C VAL A 192 -6.67 11.66 8.71
N ILE A 193 -5.61 10.92 8.93
CA ILE A 193 -4.71 10.40 7.90
C ILE A 193 -4.94 8.89 7.81
N VAL A 194 -5.26 8.39 6.61
CA VAL A 194 -5.51 6.96 6.38
C VAL A 194 -4.42 6.42 5.47
N ASP A 195 -3.53 5.63 6.02
CA ASP A 195 -2.54 4.87 5.26
C ASP A 195 -3.16 3.55 4.78
N GLU A 196 -2.82 3.11 3.58
CA GLU A 196 -3.45 1.96 2.90
C GLU A 196 -4.98 2.09 2.84
N ALA A 197 -5.46 3.19 2.24
CA ALA A 197 -6.89 3.48 2.12
C ALA A 197 -7.70 2.40 1.38
N SER A 198 -7.03 1.52 0.62
CA SER A 198 -7.61 0.30 0.03
C SER A 198 -8.31 -0.61 1.06
N ALA A 199 -7.97 -0.50 2.35
CA ALA A 199 -8.68 -1.18 3.44
C ALA A 199 -10.16 -0.77 3.57
N TYR A 200 -10.57 0.35 2.96
CA TYR A 200 -11.92 0.95 3.08
C TYR A 200 -12.77 0.89 1.80
N ILE A 201 -12.41 0.06 0.84
CA ILE A 201 -13.16 -0.11 -0.43
C ILE A 201 -14.52 -0.82 -0.27
N THR A 202 -14.75 -1.48 0.87
CA THR A 202 -15.97 -2.27 1.13
C THR A 202 -16.88 -1.55 2.15
N PRO A 203 -17.98 -0.93 1.72
CA PRO A 203 -18.84 -0.10 2.57
C PRO A 203 -19.57 -0.85 3.69
N SER A 204 -19.78 -2.16 3.53
CA SER A 204 -20.46 -2.99 4.53
C SER A 204 -19.64 -3.27 5.78
N THR A 205 -18.32 -3.09 5.73
CA THR A 205 -17.41 -3.37 6.85
C THR A 205 -17.57 -2.38 8.00
N ASP A 206 -17.37 -2.86 9.24
CA ASP A 206 -17.48 -2.01 10.42
C ASP A 206 -16.41 -0.90 10.45
N ARG A 207 -15.20 -1.19 9.96
CA ARG A 207 -14.15 -0.17 9.83
C ARG A 207 -14.54 0.96 8.87
N TYR A 208 -15.19 0.65 7.74
CA TYR A 208 -15.70 1.68 6.82
C TYR A 208 -16.76 2.54 7.51
N LYS A 209 -17.77 1.91 8.13
CA LYS A 209 -18.86 2.62 8.83
C LYS A 209 -18.31 3.52 9.93
N ALA A 210 -17.34 3.02 10.71
CA ALA A 210 -16.70 3.79 11.78
C ALA A 210 -15.93 5.00 11.24
N LEU A 211 -15.11 4.82 10.19
CA LEU A 211 -14.38 5.92 9.57
C LEU A 211 -15.32 6.93 8.94
N ASN A 212 -16.30 6.48 8.16
CA ASN A 212 -17.25 7.36 7.49
C ASN A 212 -17.99 8.24 8.51
N LYS A 213 -18.42 7.67 9.65
CA LYS A 213 -19.04 8.42 10.73
C LYS A 213 -18.07 9.42 11.38
N LEU A 214 -16.81 9.02 11.60
CA LEU A 214 -15.79 9.86 12.23
C LEU A 214 -15.46 11.10 11.39
N VAL A 215 -15.39 10.96 10.06
CA VAL A 215 -14.98 12.04 9.15
C VAL A 215 -16.11 12.90 8.62
N GLN A 216 -17.33 12.66 9.11
CA GLN A 216 -18.45 13.59 8.89
C GLN A 216 -18.17 14.94 9.58
N GLY A 217 -18.70 16.01 8.99
CA GLY A 217 -18.50 17.37 9.52
C GLY A 217 -17.17 17.98 9.14
N ASN A 218 -16.49 18.62 10.10
CA ASN A 218 -15.40 19.54 9.81
C ASN A 218 -13.99 18.91 9.80
N ARG A 219 -13.84 17.61 10.06
CA ARG A 219 -12.54 16.93 10.07
C ARG A 219 -11.89 16.90 8.68
N ARG A 220 -10.57 17.12 8.63
CA ARG A 220 -9.76 16.87 7.45
C ARG A 220 -9.59 15.37 7.27
N LEU A 221 -9.52 14.91 6.01
CA LEU A 221 -9.32 13.50 5.68
C LEU A 221 -8.32 13.38 4.52
N TRP A 222 -7.17 12.78 4.78
CA TRP A 222 -6.20 12.44 3.76
C TRP A 222 -6.13 10.93 3.60
N MET A 223 -6.50 10.44 2.43
CA MET A 223 -6.47 9.01 2.11
C MET A 223 -5.27 8.70 1.23
N MET A 224 -4.39 7.83 1.70
CA MET A 224 -3.15 7.47 1.02
C MET A 224 -3.19 6.01 0.59
N THR A 225 -2.95 5.75 -0.69
CA THR A 225 -2.79 4.39 -1.24
C THR A 225 -2.14 4.45 -2.62
N GLY A 226 -1.26 3.51 -2.94
CA GLY A 226 -0.74 3.33 -4.30
C GLY A 226 -1.72 2.61 -5.23
N THR A 227 -2.71 1.91 -4.67
CA THR A 227 -3.67 1.05 -5.37
C THR A 227 -5.10 1.33 -4.93
N PRO A 228 -5.72 2.44 -5.41
CA PRO A 228 -7.06 2.83 -4.98
C PRO A 228 -8.17 1.89 -5.47
N THR A 229 -7.93 1.14 -6.54
CA THR A 229 -8.86 0.18 -7.14
C THR A 229 -8.17 -1.17 -7.35
N PRO A 230 -7.87 -1.91 -6.26
CA PRO A 230 -7.06 -3.13 -6.34
C PRO A 230 -7.74 -4.24 -7.14
N ASN A 231 -9.07 -4.33 -7.14
CA ASN A 231 -9.81 -5.41 -7.79
C ASN A 231 -10.59 -4.91 -9.02
N TYR A 232 -11.43 -3.89 -8.83
CA TYR A 232 -12.34 -3.40 -9.85
C TYR A 232 -12.45 -1.86 -9.81
N PRO A 233 -12.83 -1.21 -10.93
CA PRO A 233 -13.13 0.22 -10.94
C PRO A 233 -14.16 0.65 -9.87
N THR A 234 -15.06 -0.25 -9.49
CA THR A 234 -16.07 -0.02 -8.44
C THR A 234 -15.49 0.22 -7.06
N ASP A 235 -14.26 -0.20 -6.79
CA ASP A 235 -13.60 -0.02 -5.48
C ASP A 235 -13.42 1.48 -5.14
N ALA A 236 -13.34 2.33 -6.17
CA ALA A 236 -13.24 3.79 -6.01
C ALA A 236 -14.45 4.41 -5.32
N TRP A 237 -15.66 3.83 -5.48
CA TRP A 237 -16.91 4.44 -4.98
C TRP A 237 -16.89 4.71 -3.49
N ALA A 238 -16.52 3.71 -2.71
CA ALA A 238 -16.50 3.81 -1.25
C ALA A 238 -15.53 4.89 -0.74
N LEU A 239 -14.36 4.98 -1.36
CA LEU A 239 -13.35 5.99 -1.02
C LEU A 239 -13.83 7.39 -1.40
N ALA A 240 -14.37 7.54 -2.62
CA ALA A 240 -14.89 8.81 -3.12
C ALA A 240 -16.08 9.32 -2.27
N ARG A 241 -16.93 8.43 -1.76
CA ARG A 241 -18.05 8.80 -0.85
C ARG A 241 -17.58 9.52 0.41
N MET A 242 -16.37 9.25 0.90
CA MET A 242 -15.82 9.91 2.10
C MET A 242 -15.09 11.22 1.79
N VAL A 243 -14.45 11.32 0.63
CA VAL A 243 -13.60 12.47 0.25
C VAL A 243 -14.39 13.49 -0.58
N SER A 244 -15.07 13.04 -1.61
CA SER A 244 -15.76 13.85 -2.63
C SER A 244 -17.12 13.25 -3.01
N PRO A 245 -18.08 13.17 -2.06
CA PRO A 245 -19.36 12.48 -2.26
C PRO A 245 -20.18 13.01 -3.44
N TRP A 246 -20.00 14.27 -3.82
CA TRP A 246 -20.67 14.90 -4.96
C TRP A 246 -20.17 14.43 -6.34
N ARG A 247 -19.04 13.71 -6.40
CA ARG A 247 -18.45 13.19 -7.66
C ARG A 247 -18.94 11.80 -8.01
N VAL A 248 -19.64 11.14 -7.12
CA VAL A 248 -20.14 9.78 -7.31
C VAL A 248 -21.62 9.68 -6.96
N PRO A 249 -22.38 8.79 -7.62
CA PRO A 249 -23.76 8.54 -7.27
C PRO A 249 -23.92 8.11 -5.81
N ASP A 250 -25.07 8.42 -5.19
CA ASP A 250 -25.37 8.00 -3.82
C ASP A 250 -25.44 6.49 -3.64
N HIS A 251 -25.90 5.78 -4.68
CA HIS A 251 -26.05 4.33 -4.66
C HIS A 251 -24.92 3.63 -5.43
N PHE A 252 -24.34 2.62 -4.81
CA PHE A 252 -23.28 1.80 -5.39
C PHE A 252 -23.68 1.17 -6.74
N GLY A 253 -24.95 0.71 -6.89
CA GLY A 253 -25.46 0.13 -8.14
C GLY A 253 -25.29 1.08 -9.32
N ALA A 254 -25.67 2.35 -9.14
CA ALA A 254 -25.55 3.35 -10.20
C ALA A 254 -24.09 3.63 -10.60
N PHE A 255 -23.14 3.58 -9.65
CA PHE A 255 -21.71 3.70 -9.97
C PHE A 255 -21.19 2.44 -10.69
N LYS A 256 -21.64 1.25 -10.25
CA LYS A 256 -21.32 -0.01 -10.91
C LYS A 256 -21.79 -0.02 -12.35
N ASP A 257 -23.02 0.41 -12.63
CA ASP A 257 -23.58 0.46 -13.99
C ASP A 257 -22.82 1.42 -14.92
N LYS A 258 -22.26 2.51 -14.36
CA LYS A 258 -21.39 3.45 -15.10
C LYS A 258 -20.00 2.88 -15.38
N THR A 259 -19.44 2.08 -14.50
CA THR A 259 -18.05 1.62 -14.59
C THR A 259 -17.90 0.19 -15.09
N MET A 260 -18.95 -0.60 -15.02
CA MET A 260 -18.95 -2.02 -15.39
C MET A 260 -20.04 -2.32 -16.41
N GLN A 261 -19.76 -3.26 -17.29
CA GLN A 261 -20.75 -3.84 -18.21
C GLN A 261 -20.99 -5.30 -17.88
N ARG A 262 -22.24 -5.71 -17.94
CA ARG A 262 -22.63 -7.10 -17.70
C ARG A 262 -22.42 -7.92 -18.97
N LEU A 263 -21.56 -8.92 -18.92
CA LEU A 263 -21.30 -9.84 -20.03
C LEU A 263 -22.19 -11.08 -19.98
N SER A 264 -22.53 -11.54 -18.75
CA SER A 264 -23.48 -12.65 -18.51
C SER A 264 -24.12 -12.48 -17.13
N GLN A 265 -24.99 -13.42 -16.72
CA GLN A 265 -25.65 -13.38 -15.40
C GLN A 265 -24.67 -13.16 -14.24
N PHE A 266 -23.45 -13.71 -14.34
CA PHE A 266 -22.44 -13.66 -13.27
C PHE A 266 -21.12 -12.97 -13.68
N LYS A 267 -20.99 -12.51 -14.94
CA LYS A 267 -19.74 -11.96 -15.45
C LYS A 267 -19.88 -10.48 -15.76
N TRP A 268 -18.98 -9.68 -15.17
CA TRP A 268 -18.87 -8.24 -15.38
C TRP A 268 -17.49 -7.90 -15.90
N ALA A 269 -17.39 -6.91 -16.75
CA ALA A 269 -16.13 -6.36 -17.24
C ALA A 269 -16.13 -4.83 -17.08
N PRO A 270 -14.96 -4.21 -16.87
CA PRO A 270 -14.85 -2.76 -16.91
C PRO A 270 -15.32 -2.19 -18.25
N ARG A 271 -16.05 -1.08 -18.22
CA ARG A 271 -16.35 -0.30 -19.43
C ARG A 271 -15.09 0.42 -19.94
N PRO A 272 -15.00 0.77 -21.23
CA PRO A 272 -13.88 1.54 -21.76
C PRO A 272 -13.65 2.86 -21.00
N GLU A 273 -14.72 3.53 -20.58
CA GLU A 273 -14.69 4.83 -19.90
C GLU A 273 -14.41 4.69 -18.37
N ALA A 274 -14.37 3.48 -17.84
CA ALA A 274 -14.23 3.24 -16.39
C ALA A 274 -13.00 3.92 -15.79
N THR A 275 -11.89 3.97 -16.52
CA THR A 275 -10.65 4.62 -16.05
C THR A 275 -10.86 6.12 -15.82
N GLN A 276 -11.52 6.81 -16.75
CA GLN A 276 -11.80 8.24 -16.62
C GLN A 276 -12.81 8.51 -15.50
N ILE A 277 -13.86 7.69 -15.37
CA ILE A 277 -14.85 7.81 -14.30
C ILE A 277 -14.20 7.64 -12.93
N VAL A 278 -13.29 6.67 -12.79
CA VAL A 278 -12.52 6.46 -11.55
C VAL A 278 -11.59 7.65 -11.27
N PHE A 279 -10.89 8.14 -12.29
CA PHE A 279 -10.04 9.32 -12.15
C PHE A 279 -10.82 10.52 -11.62
N ASP A 280 -11.98 10.80 -12.19
CA ASP A 280 -12.84 11.93 -11.79
C ASP A 280 -13.43 11.74 -10.39
N ALA A 281 -13.79 10.49 -10.04
CA ALA A 281 -14.33 10.15 -8.72
C ALA A 281 -13.31 10.36 -7.60
N LEU A 282 -12.04 10.06 -7.88
CA LEU A 282 -10.95 10.14 -6.90
C LEU A 282 -10.25 11.51 -6.86
N GLN A 283 -10.95 12.58 -7.24
CA GLN A 283 -10.45 13.95 -7.09
C GLN A 283 -10.99 14.63 -5.83
N PRO A 284 -10.24 15.55 -5.19
CA PRO A 284 -8.88 15.99 -5.55
C PRO A 284 -7.81 14.96 -5.15
N ALA A 285 -6.88 14.69 -6.05
CA ALA A 285 -5.81 13.73 -5.83
C ALA A 285 -4.46 14.24 -6.33
N ILE A 286 -3.39 13.80 -5.64
CA ILE A 286 -2.02 13.92 -6.12
C ILE A 286 -1.45 12.52 -6.36
N ARG A 287 -0.66 12.37 -7.44
CA ARG A 287 -0.03 11.10 -7.79
C ARG A 287 1.35 11.33 -8.37
N PHE A 288 2.31 10.61 -7.82
CA PHE A 288 3.66 10.47 -8.36
C PHE A 288 3.95 9.01 -8.65
N ALA A 289 4.48 8.74 -9.83
CA ALA A 289 5.04 7.43 -10.12
C ALA A 289 6.47 7.37 -9.53
N LYS A 290 6.83 6.22 -8.98
CA LYS A 290 8.13 6.02 -8.33
C LYS A 290 9.31 6.28 -9.27
N LYS A 291 9.18 5.85 -10.52
CA LYS A 291 10.19 6.06 -11.57
C LYS A 291 10.49 7.53 -11.87
N ASP A 292 9.53 8.42 -11.59
CA ASP A 292 9.67 9.87 -11.85
C ASP A 292 10.24 10.62 -10.62
N CYS A 293 10.33 9.94 -9.48
CA CYS A 293 10.69 10.55 -8.20
C CYS A 293 12.04 10.11 -7.65
N ILE A 294 12.42 8.87 -7.91
CA ILE A 294 13.59 8.23 -7.31
C ILE A 294 14.36 7.50 -8.41
N ASP A 295 15.61 7.86 -8.55
CA ASP A 295 16.53 7.14 -9.42
C ASP A 295 16.94 5.83 -8.73
N LEU A 296 16.44 4.72 -9.24
CA LEU A 296 16.71 3.38 -8.72
C LEU A 296 17.37 2.53 -9.79
N PRO A 297 18.29 1.65 -9.41
CA PRO A 297 18.82 0.65 -10.31
C PRO A 297 17.68 -0.19 -10.93
N PRO A 298 17.87 -0.70 -12.16
CA PRO A 298 16.84 -1.50 -12.83
C PRO A 298 16.54 -2.80 -12.09
N VAL A 299 15.29 -3.24 -12.17
CA VAL A 299 14.85 -4.55 -11.71
C VAL A 299 14.74 -5.47 -12.92
N THR A 300 15.51 -6.56 -12.93
CA THR A 300 15.40 -7.62 -13.92
C THR A 300 14.47 -8.71 -13.39
N VAL A 301 13.53 -9.17 -14.20
CA VAL A 301 12.67 -10.32 -13.87
C VAL A 301 13.13 -11.52 -14.69
N GLU A 302 13.42 -12.62 -14.02
CA GLU A 302 13.87 -13.87 -14.62
C GLU A 302 12.91 -15.01 -14.27
N ASP A 303 12.54 -15.80 -15.27
CA ASP A 303 11.75 -17.01 -15.11
C ASP A 303 12.68 -18.23 -15.09
N ARG A 304 12.54 -19.04 -14.04
CA ARG A 304 13.29 -20.29 -13.88
C ARG A 304 12.33 -21.46 -13.82
N THR A 305 12.55 -22.45 -14.64
CA THR A 305 11.75 -23.68 -14.67
C THR A 305 12.40 -24.77 -13.82
N CYS A 306 11.58 -25.59 -13.18
CA CYS A 306 12.04 -26.79 -12.49
C CYS A 306 11.11 -27.97 -12.82
N PRO A 307 11.63 -29.19 -13.04
CA PRO A 307 10.78 -30.37 -13.24
C PRO A 307 10.06 -30.73 -11.93
N LEU A 308 8.88 -31.33 -12.07
CA LEU A 308 8.17 -31.95 -10.94
C LEU A 308 8.81 -33.29 -10.60
N THR A 309 8.76 -33.68 -9.32
CA THR A 309 9.14 -35.03 -8.91
C THR A 309 8.05 -36.04 -9.27
N PRO A 310 8.37 -37.33 -9.35
CA PRO A 310 7.37 -38.37 -9.62
C PRO A 310 6.21 -38.35 -8.62
N GLU A 311 6.49 -38.09 -7.35
CA GLU A 311 5.48 -37.98 -6.29
C GLU A 311 4.57 -36.78 -6.47
N GLN A 312 5.12 -35.63 -6.85
CA GLN A 312 4.33 -34.45 -7.18
C GLN A 312 3.44 -34.70 -8.40
N THR A 313 3.98 -35.32 -9.43
CA THR A 313 3.21 -35.68 -10.64
C THR A 313 2.05 -36.63 -10.30
N LYS A 314 2.31 -37.70 -9.54
CA LYS A 314 1.28 -38.65 -9.10
C LYS A 314 0.20 -37.95 -8.27
N ALA A 315 0.56 -37.10 -7.33
CA ALA A 315 -0.39 -36.36 -6.51
C ALA A 315 -1.24 -35.37 -7.37
N LEU A 316 -0.61 -34.73 -8.36
CA LEU A 316 -1.30 -33.84 -9.29
C LEU A 316 -2.32 -34.59 -10.15
N ASP A 317 -1.94 -35.74 -10.70
CA ASP A 317 -2.83 -36.60 -11.51
C ASP A 317 -4.04 -37.08 -10.71
N THR A 318 -3.86 -37.44 -9.44
CA THR A 318 -4.96 -37.79 -8.54
C THR A 318 -5.93 -36.63 -8.38
N MET A 319 -5.42 -35.44 -8.12
CA MET A 319 -6.25 -34.22 -8.00
C MET A 319 -7.00 -33.89 -9.29
N ARG A 320 -6.35 -34.06 -10.46
CA ARG A 320 -7.00 -33.84 -11.77
C ARG A 320 -8.17 -34.78 -12.00
N LYS A 321 -8.02 -36.05 -11.69
CA LYS A 321 -9.12 -37.06 -11.79
C LYS A 321 -10.30 -36.66 -10.91
N GLU A 322 -10.06 -36.25 -9.66
CA GLU A 322 -11.12 -35.77 -8.77
C GLU A 322 -11.81 -34.51 -9.30
N MET A 323 -11.05 -33.57 -9.89
CA MET A 323 -11.61 -32.36 -10.48
C MET A 323 -12.47 -32.67 -11.72
N GLN A 324 -12.03 -33.58 -12.57
CA GLN A 324 -12.81 -34.02 -13.73
C GLN A 324 -14.13 -34.68 -13.33
N ALA A 325 -14.13 -35.57 -12.31
CA ALA A 325 -15.34 -36.16 -11.80
C ALA A 325 -16.34 -35.11 -11.29
N GLN A 326 -15.88 -34.13 -10.53
CA GLN A 326 -16.73 -33.03 -10.03
C GLN A 326 -17.28 -32.13 -11.15
N LEU A 327 -16.54 -31.92 -12.22
CA LEU A 327 -17.03 -31.18 -13.39
C LEU A 327 -18.16 -31.92 -14.10
N GLN A 328 -18.03 -33.26 -14.24
CA GLN A 328 -19.05 -34.07 -14.88
C GLN A 328 -20.36 -34.11 -14.05
N GLU A 329 -20.26 -34.08 -12.72
CA GLU A 329 -21.40 -34.04 -11.82
C GLU A 329 -22.02 -32.65 -11.61
N ASN A 330 -21.52 -31.59 -12.29
CA ASN A 330 -21.96 -30.22 -12.12
C ASN A 330 -21.89 -29.69 -10.67
N GLN A 331 -21.00 -30.23 -9.84
CA GLN A 331 -20.87 -29.90 -8.41
C GLN A 331 -19.83 -28.79 -8.13
N VAL A 332 -19.33 -28.10 -9.15
CA VAL A 332 -18.26 -27.14 -9.00
C VAL A 332 -18.81 -25.77 -8.60
N THR A 333 -18.53 -25.35 -7.38
CA THR A 333 -18.71 -23.97 -6.92
C THR A 333 -17.38 -23.20 -6.98
N ALA A 334 -17.43 -21.87 -7.02
CA ALA A 334 -16.22 -21.04 -7.01
C ALA A 334 -15.35 -21.28 -5.75
N VAL A 335 -15.96 -21.61 -4.61
CA VAL A 335 -15.26 -21.92 -3.35
C VAL A 335 -14.51 -23.25 -3.48
N ASN A 336 -15.17 -24.30 -3.94
CA ASN A 336 -14.57 -25.63 -4.14
C ASN A 336 -13.42 -25.57 -5.18
N ALA A 337 -13.59 -24.76 -6.23
CA ALA A 337 -12.56 -24.55 -7.23
C ALA A 337 -11.32 -23.86 -6.64
N ALA A 338 -11.51 -22.83 -5.81
CA ALA A 338 -10.42 -22.12 -5.15
C ALA A 338 -9.62 -23.04 -4.21
N ASP A 339 -10.30 -23.89 -3.43
CA ASP A 339 -9.66 -24.85 -2.53
C ASP A 339 -8.83 -25.90 -3.29
N LYS A 340 -9.37 -26.43 -4.38
CA LYS A 340 -8.66 -27.42 -5.23
C LYS A 340 -7.41 -26.79 -5.87
N ILE A 341 -7.52 -25.60 -6.45
CA ILE A 341 -6.38 -24.86 -7.01
C ILE A 341 -5.34 -24.57 -5.93
N ASN A 342 -5.75 -24.22 -4.73
CA ASN A 342 -4.83 -24.01 -3.61
C ASN A 342 -4.09 -25.29 -3.20
N LYS A 343 -4.77 -26.45 -3.18
CA LYS A 343 -4.13 -27.74 -2.94
C LYS A 343 -3.13 -28.11 -4.04
N ILE A 344 -3.46 -27.87 -5.31
CA ILE A 344 -2.54 -28.09 -6.43
C ILE A 344 -1.27 -27.24 -6.24
N ARG A 345 -1.40 -25.97 -5.88
CA ARG A 345 -0.24 -25.11 -5.60
C ARG A 345 0.61 -25.63 -4.44
N GLN A 346 -0.01 -26.19 -3.40
CA GLN A 346 0.71 -26.85 -2.30
C GLN A 346 1.50 -28.07 -2.80
N ILE A 347 0.90 -28.91 -3.65
CA ILE A 347 1.58 -30.05 -4.28
C ILE A 347 2.78 -29.58 -5.10
N LEU A 348 2.58 -28.56 -5.96
CA LEU A 348 3.63 -28.00 -6.80
C LEU A 348 4.77 -27.37 -5.98
N CYS A 349 4.46 -26.82 -4.81
CA CYS A 349 5.46 -26.30 -3.86
C CYS A 349 6.19 -27.40 -3.07
N GLY A 350 5.65 -28.60 -2.97
CA GLY A 350 6.25 -29.70 -2.22
C GLY A 350 5.74 -29.88 -0.78
N ALA A 351 4.61 -29.26 -0.38
CA ALA A 351 4.01 -29.52 0.92
C ALA A 351 2.49 -29.35 0.88
N VAL A 352 1.74 -30.36 1.31
CA VAL A 352 0.28 -30.36 1.34
C VAL A 352 -0.21 -30.40 2.78
N ARG A 353 -1.17 -29.54 3.12
CA ARG A 353 -1.81 -29.58 4.43
C ARG A 353 -2.88 -30.67 4.46
N ASP A 354 -2.75 -31.62 5.37
CA ASP A 354 -3.78 -32.61 5.65
C ASP A 354 -5.00 -31.91 6.28
N PRO A 355 -6.20 -32.09 5.70
CA PRO A 355 -7.40 -31.42 6.19
C PRO A 355 -7.89 -31.97 7.55
N ILE A 356 -7.52 -33.20 7.91
CA ILE A 356 -7.97 -33.88 9.13
C ILE A 356 -7.03 -33.56 10.29
N SER A 357 -5.74 -33.84 10.12
CA SER A 357 -4.74 -33.61 11.18
C SER A 357 -4.24 -32.15 11.24
N GLY A 358 -4.43 -31.38 10.17
CA GLY A 358 -3.87 -30.04 10.03
C GLY A 358 -2.35 -30.00 9.84
N GLN A 359 -1.68 -31.15 9.85
CA GLN A 359 -0.23 -31.27 9.64
C GLN A 359 0.13 -31.12 8.16
N TYR A 360 1.40 -30.81 7.90
CA TYR A 360 1.91 -30.74 6.53
C TYR A 360 2.61 -32.04 6.16
N ILE A 361 2.19 -32.61 5.02
CA ILE A 361 2.86 -33.71 4.36
C ILE A 361 3.85 -33.11 3.36
N VAL A 362 5.13 -33.28 3.60
CA VAL A 362 6.19 -32.78 2.70
C VAL A 362 6.42 -33.79 1.58
N LEU A 363 6.31 -33.34 0.35
CA LEU A 363 6.66 -34.10 -0.85
C LEU A 363 8.09 -33.76 -1.27
N PRO A 364 8.80 -34.69 -1.93
CA PRO A 364 10.09 -34.38 -2.53
C PRO A 364 9.99 -33.14 -3.43
N HIS A 365 10.89 -32.17 -3.24
CA HIS A 365 10.91 -30.89 -3.98
C HIS A 365 12.34 -30.46 -4.36
N LYS A 366 13.25 -31.43 -4.39
CA LYS A 366 14.68 -31.18 -4.66
C LYS A 366 14.93 -30.35 -5.92
N PRO A 367 14.28 -30.58 -7.09
CA PRO A 367 14.56 -29.79 -8.28
C PRO A 367 14.30 -28.29 -8.07
N ARG A 368 13.23 -27.93 -7.34
CA ARG A 368 12.91 -26.53 -7.03
C ARG A 368 13.86 -25.94 -5.99
N LEU A 369 14.28 -26.73 -5.03
CA LEU A 369 15.30 -26.34 -4.04
C LEU A 369 16.65 -26.08 -4.71
N ASP A 370 17.05 -26.88 -5.69
CA ASP A 370 18.31 -26.70 -6.43
C ASP A 370 18.29 -25.38 -7.20
N VAL A 371 17.16 -24.99 -7.82
CA VAL A 371 17.00 -23.65 -8.44
C VAL A 371 17.16 -22.53 -7.40
N VAL A 372 16.63 -22.69 -6.19
CA VAL A 372 16.83 -21.69 -5.12
C VAL A 372 18.32 -21.58 -4.75
N ARG A 373 19.02 -22.71 -4.63
CA ARG A 373 20.47 -22.73 -4.37
C ARG A 373 21.27 -21.99 -5.45
N GLU A 374 20.95 -22.26 -6.73
CA GLU A 374 21.56 -21.53 -7.84
C GLU A 374 21.33 -20.02 -7.75
N CYS A 375 20.11 -19.60 -7.43
CA CYS A 375 19.80 -18.17 -7.25
C CYS A 375 20.60 -17.55 -6.09
N ILE A 376 20.76 -18.26 -4.97
CA ILE A 376 21.56 -17.79 -3.83
C ILE A 376 23.04 -17.68 -4.22
N GLN A 377 23.57 -18.65 -4.95
CA GLN A 377 24.98 -18.65 -5.41
C GLN A 377 25.26 -17.55 -6.43
N GLN A 378 24.29 -17.19 -7.26
CA GLN A 378 24.41 -16.14 -8.29
C GLN A 378 24.21 -14.73 -7.73
N ALA A 379 23.61 -14.59 -6.55
CA ALA A 379 23.36 -13.30 -5.93
C ALA A 379 24.68 -12.63 -5.51
N ALA A 380 24.78 -11.32 -5.76
CA ALA A 380 25.96 -10.53 -5.36
C ALA A 380 25.84 -10.04 -3.89
N ALA A 381 24.64 -10.07 -3.34
CA ALA A 381 24.35 -9.66 -1.95
C ALA A 381 23.36 -10.64 -1.31
N LYS A 382 22.61 -10.18 -0.32
CA LYS A 382 21.64 -10.99 0.42
C LYS A 382 20.42 -11.35 -0.41
N VAL A 383 19.77 -12.47 -0.09
CA VAL A 383 18.66 -13.04 -0.85
C VAL A 383 17.38 -13.11 -0.02
N LEU A 384 16.27 -12.72 -0.65
CA LEU A 384 14.92 -12.93 -0.14
C LEU A 384 14.29 -14.10 -0.89
N VAL A 385 13.78 -15.09 -0.18
CA VAL A 385 13.01 -16.21 -0.77
C VAL A 385 11.59 -16.15 -0.26
N ILE A 386 10.65 -15.91 -1.16
CA ILE A 386 9.24 -15.71 -0.86
C ILE A 386 8.48 -17.01 -1.04
N VAL A 387 7.95 -17.53 0.06
CA VAL A 387 7.35 -18.86 0.12
C VAL A 387 5.90 -18.75 0.60
N PRO A 388 4.89 -19.04 -0.27
CA PRO A 388 3.48 -18.79 0.04
C PRO A 388 2.84 -19.77 1.02
N PHE A 389 3.53 -20.85 1.40
CA PHE A 389 3.01 -21.89 2.28
C PHE A 389 3.94 -22.19 3.45
N LYS A 390 3.40 -22.18 4.68
CA LYS A 390 4.18 -22.40 5.91
C LYS A 390 4.88 -23.75 5.97
N GLY A 391 4.21 -24.81 5.51
CA GLY A 391 4.75 -26.17 5.58
C GLY A 391 6.05 -26.36 4.82
N ILE A 392 6.23 -25.64 3.71
CA ILE A 392 7.48 -25.73 2.94
C ILE A 392 8.58 -24.80 3.48
N ILE A 393 8.23 -23.73 4.18
CA ILE A 393 9.23 -22.80 4.77
C ILE A 393 10.15 -23.56 5.72
N GLN A 394 9.59 -24.43 6.56
CA GLN A 394 10.39 -25.20 7.53
C GLN A 394 11.33 -26.17 6.83
N SER A 395 10.83 -26.92 5.85
CA SER A 395 11.65 -27.87 5.06
C SER A 395 12.79 -27.15 4.32
N LEU A 396 12.49 -25.99 3.71
CA LEU A 396 13.52 -25.16 3.06
C LEU A 396 14.55 -24.63 4.06
N ALA A 397 14.10 -24.20 5.24
CA ALA A 397 15.02 -23.70 6.28
C ALA A 397 15.97 -24.82 6.74
N GLU A 398 15.45 -26.04 6.96
CA GLU A 398 16.26 -27.20 7.36
C GLU A 398 17.30 -27.58 6.28
N GLU A 399 16.89 -27.59 5.02
CA GLU A 399 17.81 -27.94 3.91
C GLU A 399 18.83 -26.84 3.63
N LEU A 400 18.40 -25.59 3.54
CA LEU A 400 19.30 -24.48 3.21
C LEU A 400 20.23 -24.08 4.37
N SER A 401 19.85 -24.35 5.63
CA SER A 401 20.70 -24.06 6.80
C SER A 401 21.96 -24.92 6.85
N LYS A 402 22.03 -26.00 6.06
CA LYS A 402 23.23 -26.83 5.92
C LYS A 402 24.38 -26.08 5.20
N GLU A 403 24.03 -25.07 4.41
CA GLU A 403 24.95 -24.36 3.51
C GLU A 403 24.99 -22.85 3.75
N TYR A 404 23.86 -22.26 4.22
CA TYR A 404 23.68 -20.82 4.37
C TYR A 404 23.13 -20.45 5.74
N THR A 405 23.38 -19.21 6.17
CA THR A 405 22.74 -18.65 7.35
C THR A 405 21.34 -18.14 7.00
N ILE A 406 20.31 -18.69 7.65
CA ILE A 406 18.91 -18.51 7.32
C ILE A 406 18.16 -17.75 8.41
N GLY A 407 17.45 -16.70 8.02
CA GLY A 407 16.42 -16.05 8.82
C GLY A 407 15.03 -16.45 8.34
N VAL A 408 14.11 -16.80 9.24
CA VAL A 408 12.72 -17.16 8.89
C VAL A 408 11.75 -16.10 9.37
N LEU A 409 10.93 -15.57 8.45
CA LEU A 409 9.89 -14.59 8.72
C LEU A 409 8.52 -15.13 8.29
N ASN A 410 7.78 -15.68 9.26
CA ASN A 410 6.41 -16.18 9.08
C ASN A 410 5.49 -15.71 10.21
N GLY A 411 4.22 -16.12 10.18
CA GLY A 411 3.22 -15.74 11.20
C GLY A 411 3.50 -16.30 12.60
N ASP A 412 4.30 -17.34 12.73
CA ASP A 412 4.57 -18.03 14.00
C ASP A 412 5.73 -17.40 14.78
N VAL A 413 6.52 -16.55 14.10
CA VAL A 413 7.63 -15.82 14.72
C VAL A 413 7.10 -14.62 15.49
N SER A 414 7.45 -14.54 16.79
CA SER A 414 7.07 -13.40 17.65
C SER A 414 7.60 -12.08 17.11
N MET A 415 6.93 -10.99 17.43
CA MET A 415 7.31 -9.65 16.96
C MET A 415 8.75 -9.28 17.37
N SER A 416 9.14 -9.60 18.61
CA SER A 416 10.51 -9.34 19.11
C SER A 416 11.57 -10.10 18.30
N LYS A 417 11.37 -11.40 18.08
CA LYS A 417 12.29 -12.23 17.30
C LYS A 417 12.35 -11.80 15.84
N ARG A 418 11.21 -11.42 15.25
CA ARG A 418 11.15 -10.86 13.90
C ARG A 418 11.96 -9.57 13.78
N ASN A 419 11.85 -8.68 14.77
CA ASN A 419 12.60 -7.43 14.81
C ASN A 419 14.11 -7.70 14.88
N GLN A 420 14.53 -8.68 15.68
CA GLN A 420 15.93 -9.05 15.78
C GLN A 420 16.48 -9.61 14.46
N ILE A 421 15.77 -10.56 13.82
CA ILE A 421 16.17 -11.14 12.54
C ILE A 421 16.33 -10.04 11.47
N ILE A 422 15.39 -9.09 11.41
CA ILE A 422 15.47 -7.99 10.44
C ILE A 422 16.61 -7.04 10.75
N LYS A 423 16.86 -6.75 12.02
CA LYS A 423 18.00 -5.94 12.45
C LYS A 423 19.31 -6.61 12.05
N ASP A 424 19.47 -7.90 12.34
CA ASP A 424 20.67 -8.65 12.02
C ASP A 424 20.87 -8.73 10.49
N PHE A 425 19.80 -9.01 9.72
CA PHE A 425 19.86 -8.99 8.27
C PHE A 425 20.38 -7.66 7.71
N LYS A 426 20.05 -6.54 8.35
CA LYS A 426 20.46 -5.20 7.93
C LYS A 426 21.87 -4.80 8.35
N THR A 427 22.30 -5.23 9.52
CA THR A 427 23.49 -4.66 10.17
C THR A 427 24.66 -5.63 10.29
N THR A 428 24.43 -6.91 10.05
CA THR A 428 25.44 -7.96 10.13
C THR A 428 25.51 -8.77 8.83
N PRO A 429 26.61 -9.50 8.55
CA PRO A 429 26.67 -10.39 7.39
C PRO A 429 25.57 -11.46 7.40
N ASP A 430 25.19 -11.94 8.56
CA ASP A 430 24.22 -13.00 8.78
C ASP A 430 22.89 -12.48 9.38
N PRO A 431 21.74 -13.03 9.00
CA PRO A 431 21.54 -14.11 8.03
C PRO A 431 21.78 -13.62 6.59
N HIS A 432 22.30 -14.51 5.73
CA HIS A 432 22.49 -14.23 4.30
C HIS A 432 21.18 -14.36 3.51
N VAL A 433 20.31 -15.29 3.90
CA VAL A 433 19.03 -15.59 3.25
C VAL A 433 17.87 -15.37 4.21
N LEU A 434 16.82 -14.67 3.76
CA LEU A 434 15.53 -14.60 4.46
C LEU A 434 14.47 -15.44 3.74
N LEU A 435 13.95 -16.45 4.43
CA LEU A 435 12.75 -17.18 4.00
C LEU A 435 11.51 -16.46 4.54
N CYS A 436 10.70 -15.92 3.65
CA CYS A 436 9.60 -15.02 4.02
C CYS A 436 8.25 -15.53 3.57
N HIS A 437 7.26 -15.57 4.46
CA HIS A 437 5.88 -15.71 4.04
C HIS A 437 5.34 -14.37 3.51
N PRO A 438 4.64 -14.30 2.36
CA PRO A 438 4.21 -13.05 1.74
C PRO A 438 3.44 -12.11 2.66
N GLN A 439 2.56 -12.63 3.51
CA GLN A 439 1.77 -11.83 4.46
C GLN A 439 2.63 -11.05 5.47
N VAL A 440 3.80 -11.57 5.81
CA VAL A 440 4.71 -10.88 6.75
C VAL A 440 5.46 -9.76 6.03
N MET A 441 5.69 -9.91 4.72
CA MET A 441 6.35 -8.92 3.89
C MET A 441 5.46 -7.73 3.52
N ALA A 442 4.14 -7.86 3.65
CA ALA A 442 3.18 -6.82 3.27
C ALA A 442 3.39 -5.49 4.00
N HIS A 443 4.14 -5.43 5.10
CA HIS A 443 4.18 -4.25 5.96
C HIS A 443 5.59 -3.77 6.28
N SER A 444 5.88 -2.54 5.84
CA SER A 444 6.88 -1.58 6.38
C SER A 444 8.30 -2.09 6.62
N LEU A 445 8.75 -3.10 5.90
CA LEU A 445 10.13 -3.54 5.94
C LEU A 445 10.97 -2.76 4.92
N ASN A 446 12.20 -2.43 5.31
CA ASN A 446 13.22 -1.97 4.39
C ASN A 446 14.31 -3.05 4.34
N LEU A 447 14.53 -3.66 3.17
CA LEU A 447 15.44 -4.79 2.96
C LEU A 447 16.36 -4.51 1.74
N THR A 448 16.84 -3.28 1.62
CA THR A 448 17.76 -2.84 0.55
C THR A 448 19.13 -3.52 0.59
N GLU A 449 19.41 -4.29 1.63
CA GLU A 449 20.57 -5.15 1.73
C GLU A 449 20.53 -6.35 0.78
N ALA A 450 19.32 -6.74 0.35
CA ALA A 450 19.12 -7.76 -0.66
C ALA A 450 19.19 -7.16 -2.07
N ASP A 451 19.74 -7.91 -3.01
CA ASP A 451 19.70 -7.62 -4.44
C ASP A 451 18.90 -8.67 -5.24
N THR A 452 18.62 -9.80 -4.64
CA THR A 452 17.91 -10.91 -5.27
C THR A 452 16.68 -11.30 -4.46
N CYS A 453 15.52 -11.42 -5.14
CA CYS A 453 14.25 -11.87 -4.58
C CYS A 453 13.71 -13.05 -5.37
N VAL A 454 13.62 -14.21 -4.76
CA VAL A 454 13.15 -15.45 -5.38
C VAL A 454 11.71 -15.72 -4.95
N PHE A 455 10.78 -15.67 -5.88
CA PHE A 455 9.43 -16.21 -5.67
C PHE A 455 9.49 -17.73 -5.87
N TYR A 456 9.49 -18.46 -4.75
CA TYR A 456 9.50 -19.92 -4.74
C TYR A 456 8.28 -20.51 -5.48
N ALA A 457 7.16 -19.83 -5.41
CA ALA A 457 5.95 -20.09 -6.18
C ALA A 457 5.11 -18.82 -6.30
N PRO A 458 4.15 -18.74 -7.26
CA PRO A 458 3.34 -17.54 -7.45
C PRO A 458 2.45 -17.24 -6.24
N ILE A 459 2.26 -15.96 -5.96
CA ILE A 459 1.32 -15.43 -4.95
C ILE A 459 0.04 -15.01 -5.67
N TYR A 460 -1.14 -15.23 -5.12
CA TYR A 460 -2.38 -14.82 -5.78
C TYR A 460 -2.64 -13.32 -5.76
N SER A 461 -2.13 -12.61 -4.77
CA SER A 461 -2.37 -11.17 -4.64
C SER A 461 -1.30 -10.38 -5.38
N ASN A 462 -1.69 -9.66 -6.43
CA ASN A 462 -0.81 -8.71 -7.12
C ASN A 462 -0.28 -7.65 -6.14
N ASP A 463 -1.12 -7.13 -5.26
CA ASP A 463 -0.70 -6.18 -4.23
C ASP A 463 0.41 -6.75 -3.34
N GLN A 464 0.25 -7.98 -2.86
CA GLN A 464 1.29 -8.62 -2.05
C GLN A 464 2.58 -8.84 -2.83
N ALA A 465 2.49 -9.26 -4.09
CA ALA A 465 3.67 -9.45 -4.94
C ALA A 465 4.42 -8.13 -5.17
N GLN A 466 3.70 -7.06 -5.48
CA GLN A 466 4.28 -5.72 -5.61
C GLN A 466 4.86 -5.23 -4.29
N GLN A 467 4.14 -5.38 -3.18
CA GLN A 467 4.62 -5.00 -1.86
C GLN A 467 5.93 -5.71 -1.49
N VAL A 468 6.08 -6.99 -1.82
CA VAL A 468 7.33 -7.72 -1.61
C VAL A 468 8.48 -7.07 -2.38
N VAL A 469 8.31 -6.83 -3.67
CA VAL A 469 9.34 -6.19 -4.51
C VAL A 469 9.71 -4.82 -3.97
N GLU A 470 8.73 -4.03 -3.53
CA GLU A 470 8.95 -2.71 -2.97
C GLU A 470 9.72 -2.70 -1.62
N ARG A 471 9.96 -3.86 -0.99
CA ARG A 471 10.76 -3.95 0.26
C ARG A 471 12.26 -3.82 0.00
N PHE A 472 12.75 -4.23 -1.16
CA PHE A 472 14.15 -4.09 -1.53
C PHE A 472 14.38 -3.12 -2.71
N ASN A 473 13.35 -2.88 -3.54
CA ASN A 473 13.36 -1.86 -4.58
C ASN A 473 12.84 -0.52 -4.03
N ARG A 474 13.67 0.20 -3.29
CA ARG A 474 13.29 1.51 -2.70
C ARG A 474 14.51 2.40 -2.48
N SER A 475 14.27 3.64 -2.05
CA SER A 475 15.34 4.60 -1.72
C SER A 475 16.42 3.97 -0.83
N GLY A 476 17.67 4.15 -1.22
CA GLY A 476 18.84 3.52 -0.59
C GLY A 476 19.34 2.24 -1.28
N GLN A 477 18.63 1.70 -2.28
CA GLN A 477 19.14 0.62 -3.10
C GLN A 477 20.12 1.16 -4.15
N THR A 478 21.31 0.59 -4.17
CA THR A 478 22.39 0.99 -5.08
C THR A 478 22.81 -0.13 -6.05
N ARG A 479 22.31 -1.36 -5.84
CA ARG A 479 22.64 -2.52 -6.64
C ARG A 479 21.54 -2.81 -7.67
N LYS A 480 21.93 -3.37 -8.84
CA LYS A 480 20.96 -3.99 -9.74
C LYS A 480 20.21 -5.09 -9.01
N MET A 481 18.92 -5.16 -9.26
CA MET A 481 18.03 -6.09 -8.55
C MET A 481 17.52 -7.17 -9.49
N THR A 482 17.48 -8.40 -9.00
CA THR A 482 16.93 -9.54 -9.73
C THR A 482 15.72 -10.10 -8.98
N VAL A 483 14.61 -10.23 -9.69
CA VAL A 483 13.41 -10.95 -9.24
C VAL A 483 13.33 -12.24 -10.01
N VAL A 484 13.50 -13.36 -9.32
CA VAL A 484 13.40 -14.70 -9.92
C VAL A 484 12.03 -15.30 -9.62
N ARG A 485 11.35 -15.78 -10.66
CA ARG A 485 10.07 -16.50 -10.53
C ARG A 485 10.30 -17.98 -10.86
N ILE A 486 10.03 -18.86 -9.90
CA ILE A 486 10.18 -20.30 -10.12
C ILE A 486 8.82 -20.90 -10.46
N GLY A 487 8.77 -21.74 -11.52
CA GLY A 487 7.59 -22.48 -11.93
C GLY A 487 7.96 -23.85 -12.48
N GLY A 488 7.19 -24.86 -12.10
CA GLY A 488 7.34 -26.26 -12.58
C GLY A 488 6.13 -26.76 -13.36
N HIS A 489 5.06 -25.97 -13.45
CA HIS A 489 3.81 -26.37 -14.09
C HIS A 489 3.12 -25.18 -14.78
N LYS A 490 2.39 -25.44 -15.87
CA LYS A 490 1.65 -24.42 -16.65
C LYS A 490 0.77 -23.53 -15.76
N LEU A 491 0.06 -24.10 -14.78
CA LEU A 491 -0.77 -23.37 -13.84
C LEU A 491 0.01 -22.24 -13.11
N GLU A 492 1.26 -22.47 -12.72
CA GLU A 492 2.04 -21.45 -12.01
C GLU A 492 2.35 -20.26 -12.93
N TRP A 493 2.68 -20.52 -14.19
CA TRP A 493 2.91 -19.49 -15.20
C TRP A 493 1.65 -18.72 -15.55
N GLU A 494 0.50 -19.40 -15.62
CA GLU A 494 -0.79 -18.74 -15.78
C GLU A 494 -1.09 -17.81 -14.60
N ILE A 495 -0.79 -18.21 -13.36
CA ILE A 495 -0.95 -17.34 -12.19
C ILE A 495 -0.01 -16.15 -12.24
N TYR A 496 1.27 -16.31 -12.60
CA TYR A 496 2.20 -15.19 -12.78
C TYR A 496 1.70 -14.21 -13.85
N SER A 497 1.24 -14.69 -15.00
CA SER A 497 0.66 -13.87 -16.07
C SER A 497 -0.60 -13.11 -15.61
N LEU A 498 -1.45 -13.76 -14.82
CA LEU A 498 -2.65 -13.13 -14.26
C LEU A 498 -2.31 -12.02 -13.27
N ILE A 499 -1.28 -12.20 -12.45
CA ILE A 499 -0.77 -11.18 -11.53
C ILE A 499 -0.29 -9.98 -12.33
N GLU A 500 0.50 -10.17 -13.37
CA GLU A 500 1.00 -9.09 -14.23
C GLU A 500 -0.14 -8.33 -14.93
N SER A 501 -1.14 -9.05 -15.43
CA SER A 501 -2.29 -8.43 -16.11
C SER A 501 -3.30 -7.76 -15.16
N ARG A 502 -3.09 -7.80 -13.83
CA ARG A 502 -4.00 -7.30 -12.79
C ARG A 502 -5.44 -7.83 -12.92
N ARG A 503 -5.62 -9.06 -13.41
CA ARG A 503 -6.94 -9.60 -13.79
C ARG A 503 -7.39 -10.79 -12.93
N LEU A 504 -6.95 -10.91 -11.68
CA LEU A 504 -7.41 -11.98 -10.78
C LEU A 504 -8.83 -11.70 -10.27
N GLY A 505 -9.77 -12.59 -10.60
CA GLY A 505 -11.16 -12.56 -10.12
C GLY A 505 -11.75 -13.96 -10.04
N GLN A 506 -12.92 -14.10 -9.40
CA GLN A 506 -13.61 -15.40 -9.20
C GLN A 506 -13.77 -16.23 -10.49
N GLN A 507 -14.09 -15.57 -11.62
CA GLN A 507 -14.27 -16.28 -12.89
C GLN A 507 -12.98 -16.93 -13.36
N LYS A 508 -11.83 -16.31 -13.16
CA LYS A 508 -10.54 -16.87 -13.57
C LYS A 508 -10.10 -18.05 -12.72
N MET A 509 -10.56 -18.13 -11.46
CA MET A 509 -10.36 -19.32 -10.65
C MET A 509 -11.13 -20.52 -11.23
N LEU A 510 -12.33 -20.32 -11.76
CA LEU A 510 -13.08 -21.35 -12.47
C LEU A 510 -12.43 -21.69 -13.81
N ASP A 511 -11.96 -20.71 -14.57
CA ASP A 511 -11.24 -20.93 -15.84
C ASP A 511 -9.95 -21.73 -15.61
N LEU A 512 -9.17 -21.41 -14.56
CA LEU A 512 -8.00 -22.18 -14.14
C LEU A 512 -8.37 -23.62 -13.72
N TYR A 513 -9.47 -23.78 -12.99
CA TYR A 513 -9.96 -25.09 -12.59
C TYR A 513 -10.27 -25.96 -13.81
N VAL A 514 -11.00 -25.41 -14.78
CA VAL A 514 -11.35 -26.11 -16.03
C VAL A 514 -10.10 -26.46 -16.85
N SER A 515 -9.15 -25.52 -16.98
CA SER A 515 -7.88 -25.73 -17.68
C SER A 515 -7.07 -26.89 -17.05
N VAL A 516 -6.94 -26.89 -15.74
CA VAL A 516 -6.20 -27.96 -15.03
C VAL A 516 -6.93 -29.31 -15.13
N ALA A 517 -8.25 -29.34 -14.99
CA ALA A 517 -9.05 -30.58 -15.10
C ALA A 517 -9.07 -31.15 -16.53
N GLY A 518 -9.11 -30.27 -17.55
CA GLY A 518 -9.13 -30.65 -18.96
C GLY A 518 -7.81 -31.17 -19.54
N GLY A 519 -6.70 -31.00 -18.83
CA GLY A 519 -5.39 -31.53 -19.27
C GLY A 519 -4.71 -30.77 -20.41
N VAL A 520 -5.13 -29.51 -20.67
CA VAL A 520 -4.56 -28.62 -21.70
C VAL A 520 -3.47 -27.75 -21.12
#